data_f788a3ac25892cf2c169ee99d0acde61
#
_entry.id   f788a3ac25892cf2c169ee99d0acde61
#
_cell.length_a   1.000
_cell.length_b   1.000
_cell.length_c   1.000
_cell.angle_alpha   90.00
_cell.angle_beta   90.00
_cell.angle_gamma   90.00
#
_symmetry.space_group_name_H-M   'P 1'
#
loop_
_entity.id
_entity.type
_entity.pdbx_description
1 polymer ?
#
loop_
_entity_poly.entity_id
_entity_poly.type
_entity_poly.pdbx_seq_one_letter_code
_entity_poly.pdbx_strand_id
1 'polypeptide(L)'
;MNPTYEHHRPYDGCDLYRGDALDVLPLLAEEGITADMVLSDPPYGTTHCRWDAVIDIPGMWNAVQGISRPDTPVLLFCQHPFTSLLGSSNLRRLRYAWVWEKTQATGFLNARRMPMKAHEDILVFYDRLPKYHPIKTDGHKRKVVMAEHQRKCDAGEIYRKHDNFRDYISTERYPRSVLKFKTDKQLSCLHATQKPVALLEYLIRTYTDEGDIVLDFAMGSGSTAVACRN
;
A
#
# COMPACT_ATOMS: atom_id res chain seq x y z
N MET A 1 -20.04 -8.26 -27.77
CA MET A 1 -19.60 -9.34 -26.85
C MET A 1 -20.18 -9.00 -25.49
N ASN A 2 -20.74 -9.95 -24.75
CA ASN A 2 -21.14 -9.67 -23.37
C ASN A 2 -19.87 -9.36 -22.56
N PRO A 3 -19.91 -8.35 -21.66
CA PRO A 3 -18.78 -8.05 -20.81
C PRO A 3 -18.39 -9.30 -20.00
N THR A 4 -17.10 -9.56 -19.87
CA THR A 4 -16.56 -10.69 -19.09
C THR A 4 -16.67 -10.47 -17.58
N TYR A 5 -17.34 -9.42 -17.14
CA TYR A 5 -17.51 -9.02 -15.74
C TYR A 5 -18.94 -8.56 -15.42
N GLU A 6 -19.32 -8.65 -14.16
CA GLU A 6 -20.52 -8.01 -13.60
C GLU A 6 -20.10 -6.69 -12.92
N HIS A 7 -20.87 -5.61 -13.16
CA HIS A 7 -20.61 -4.29 -12.58
C HIS A 7 -21.73 -3.92 -11.60
N HIS A 8 -21.35 -3.45 -10.42
CA HIS A 8 -22.25 -2.98 -9.37
C HIS A 8 -21.77 -1.63 -8.84
N ARG A 9 -22.69 -0.69 -8.62
CA ARG A 9 -22.41 0.59 -7.97
C ARG A 9 -23.21 0.67 -6.66
N PRO A 10 -22.65 0.22 -5.53
CA PRO A 10 -23.37 0.18 -4.26
C PRO A 10 -23.69 1.59 -3.70
N TYR A 11 -22.87 2.59 -4.04
CA TYR A 11 -23.07 3.99 -3.72
C TYR A 11 -22.24 4.87 -4.67
N ASP A 12 -22.53 6.19 -4.68
CA ASP A 12 -21.78 7.13 -5.53
C ASP A 12 -20.29 7.13 -5.19
N GLY A 13 -19.46 7.08 -6.23
CA GLY A 13 -18.00 7.02 -6.10
C GLY A 13 -17.44 5.62 -5.81
N CYS A 14 -18.26 4.57 -5.82
CA CYS A 14 -17.78 3.19 -5.63
C CYS A 14 -18.32 2.28 -6.74
N ASP A 15 -17.42 1.79 -7.57
CA ASP A 15 -17.70 0.83 -8.64
C ASP A 15 -17.06 -0.51 -8.30
N LEU A 16 -17.85 -1.59 -8.27
CA LEU A 16 -17.42 -2.95 -8.01
C LEU A 16 -17.57 -3.79 -9.27
N TYR A 17 -16.49 -4.47 -9.63
CA TYR A 17 -16.44 -5.34 -10.80
C TYR A 17 -16.17 -6.78 -10.36
N ARG A 18 -17.01 -7.72 -10.75
CA ARG A 18 -16.84 -9.13 -10.49
C ARG A 18 -16.36 -9.84 -11.75
N GLY A 19 -15.10 -10.26 -11.76
CA GLY A 19 -14.47 -10.94 -12.90
C GLY A 19 -13.01 -11.25 -12.58
N ASP A 20 -12.28 -11.79 -13.53
CA ASP A 20 -10.83 -11.92 -13.42
C ASP A 20 -10.21 -10.52 -13.58
N ALA A 21 -9.39 -10.11 -12.62
CA ALA A 21 -8.75 -8.79 -12.65
C ALA A 21 -7.87 -8.59 -13.89
N LEU A 22 -7.24 -9.65 -14.40
CA LEU A 22 -6.39 -9.58 -15.58
C LEU A 22 -7.19 -9.35 -16.88
N ASP A 23 -8.47 -9.71 -16.89
CA ASP A 23 -9.40 -9.44 -17.99
C ASP A 23 -10.11 -8.09 -17.83
N VAL A 24 -10.49 -7.74 -16.58
CA VAL A 24 -11.28 -6.54 -16.28
C VAL A 24 -10.45 -5.27 -16.42
N LEU A 25 -9.23 -5.23 -15.86
CA LEU A 25 -8.41 -4.01 -15.87
C LEU A 25 -8.09 -3.47 -17.26
N PRO A 26 -7.74 -4.31 -18.25
CA PRO A 26 -7.57 -3.82 -19.63
C PRO A 26 -8.82 -3.20 -20.21
N LEU A 27 -10.02 -3.76 -19.96
CA LEU A 27 -11.28 -3.22 -20.44
C LEU A 27 -11.58 -1.85 -19.82
N LEU A 28 -11.34 -1.69 -18.52
CA LEU A 28 -11.52 -0.40 -17.84
C LEU A 28 -10.52 0.66 -18.38
N ALA A 29 -9.30 0.25 -18.71
CA ALA A 29 -8.32 1.13 -19.34
C ALA A 29 -8.77 1.57 -20.75
N GLU A 30 -9.38 0.66 -21.55
CA GLU A 30 -9.96 0.96 -22.86
C GLU A 30 -11.16 1.94 -22.75
N GLU A 31 -11.92 1.86 -21.65
CA GLU A 31 -13.00 2.82 -21.31
C GLU A 31 -12.47 4.19 -20.84
N GLY A 32 -11.14 4.35 -20.73
CA GLY A 32 -10.48 5.61 -20.35
C GLY A 32 -10.34 5.80 -18.83
N ILE A 33 -10.63 4.78 -18.03
CA ILE A 33 -10.41 4.83 -16.58
C ILE A 33 -8.90 4.80 -16.29
N THR A 34 -8.46 5.70 -15.44
CA THR A 34 -7.05 5.77 -14.99
C THR A 34 -7.02 5.88 -13.48
N ALA A 35 -6.29 4.99 -12.83
CA ALA A 35 -6.13 5.01 -11.39
C ALA A 35 -5.10 6.08 -10.96
N ASP A 36 -5.45 6.83 -9.91
CA ASP A 36 -4.54 7.75 -9.22
C ASP A 36 -3.68 7.01 -8.19
N MET A 37 -4.22 5.93 -7.63
CA MET A 37 -3.53 5.01 -6.73
C MET A 37 -4.00 3.58 -6.98
N VAL A 38 -3.08 2.62 -6.92
CA VAL A 38 -3.41 1.18 -6.81
C VAL A 38 -3.05 0.73 -5.41
N LEU A 39 -4.01 0.18 -4.68
CA LEU A 39 -3.84 -0.35 -3.32
C LEU A 39 -4.53 -1.72 -3.25
N SER A 40 -3.76 -2.80 -3.22
CA SER A 40 -4.34 -4.14 -3.31
C SER A 40 -3.59 -5.19 -2.49
N ASP A 41 -4.32 -6.24 -2.13
CA ASP A 41 -3.83 -7.41 -1.39
C ASP A 41 -3.94 -8.66 -2.27
N PRO A 42 -3.02 -8.86 -3.23
CA PRO A 42 -3.07 -9.99 -4.15
C PRO A 42 -2.91 -11.31 -3.41
N PRO A 43 -3.40 -12.44 -3.94
CA PRO A 43 -3.20 -13.74 -3.32
C PRO A 43 -1.72 -14.15 -3.32
N TYR A 44 -1.24 -14.68 -2.17
CA TYR A 44 0.19 -15.01 -1.94
C TYR A 44 0.53 -16.46 -2.23
N GLY A 45 -0.46 -17.35 -2.37
CA GLY A 45 -0.26 -18.81 -2.46
C GLY A 45 0.24 -19.43 -1.15
N THR A 46 -0.07 -18.81 0.00
CA THR A 46 0.43 -19.26 1.31
C THR A 46 -0.62 -19.96 2.17
N THR A 47 -1.85 -20.01 1.74
CA THR A 47 -2.96 -20.68 2.41
C THR A 47 -3.46 -21.87 1.61
N HIS A 48 -4.27 -22.75 2.26
CA HIS A 48 -4.93 -23.86 1.56
C HIS A 48 -6.25 -23.48 0.88
N CYS A 49 -6.56 -22.18 0.82
CA CYS A 49 -7.77 -21.68 0.17
C CYS A 49 -7.62 -21.76 -1.36
N ARG A 50 -8.66 -22.22 -2.06
CA ARG A 50 -8.65 -22.37 -3.52
C ARG A 50 -8.41 -21.04 -4.26
N TRP A 51 -8.82 -19.91 -3.67
CA TRP A 51 -8.64 -18.58 -4.22
C TRP A 51 -7.23 -18.00 -3.98
N ASP A 52 -6.43 -18.60 -3.09
CA ASP A 52 -5.07 -18.13 -2.77
C ASP A 52 -4.03 -18.79 -3.71
N ALA A 53 -4.27 -18.75 -5.01
CA ALA A 53 -3.28 -19.08 -6.02
C ALA A 53 -2.49 -17.81 -6.38
N VAL A 54 -1.16 -17.92 -6.47
CA VAL A 54 -0.32 -16.78 -6.88
C VAL A 54 -0.79 -16.28 -8.24
N ILE A 55 -1.11 -14.98 -8.30
CA ILE A 55 -1.52 -14.32 -9.54
C ILE A 55 -0.40 -14.40 -10.59
N ASP A 56 -0.74 -14.43 -11.88
CA ASP A 56 0.25 -14.23 -12.95
C ASP A 56 0.89 -12.85 -12.81
N ILE A 57 2.10 -12.80 -12.24
CA ILE A 57 2.79 -11.55 -11.92
C ILE A 57 3.09 -10.70 -13.17
N PRO A 58 3.59 -11.26 -14.30
CA PRO A 58 3.74 -10.50 -15.53
C PRO A 58 2.42 -9.93 -16.05
N GLY A 59 1.35 -10.73 -16.07
CA GLY A 59 0.02 -10.30 -16.47
C GLY A 59 -0.52 -9.18 -15.56
N MET A 60 -0.36 -9.33 -14.25
CA MET A 60 -0.72 -8.30 -13.27
C MET A 60 0.00 -6.97 -13.55
N TRP A 61 1.32 -6.99 -13.79
CA TRP A 61 2.05 -5.76 -14.08
C TRP A 61 1.61 -5.11 -15.39
N ASN A 62 1.31 -5.90 -16.42
CA ASN A 62 0.79 -5.38 -17.68
C ASN A 62 -0.58 -4.72 -17.49
N ALA A 63 -1.50 -5.38 -16.78
CA ALA A 63 -2.83 -4.85 -16.50
C ALA A 63 -2.78 -3.57 -15.65
N VAL A 64 -1.99 -3.58 -14.57
CA VAL A 64 -1.80 -2.40 -13.68
C VAL A 64 -1.14 -1.26 -14.44
N GLN A 65 -0.18 -1.52 -15.32
CA GLN A 65 0.48 -0.48 -16.12
C GLN A 65 -0.49 0.15 -17.13
N GLY A 66 -1.39 -0.63 -17.71
CA GLY A 66 -2.41 -0.14 -18.65
C GLY A 66 -3.36 0.87 -18.04
N ILE A 67 -3.69 0.74 -16.75
CA ILE A 67 -4.64 1.60 -16.03
C ILE A 67 -3.96 2.67 -15.16
N SER A 68 -2.63 2.78 -15.20
CA SER A 68 -1.83 3.66 -14.34
C SER A 68 -1.05 4.69 -15.14
N ARG A 69 -0.78 5.85 -14.53
CA ARG A 69 0.20 6.83 -15.00
C ARG A 69 1.59 6.55 -14.41
N PRO A 70 2.66 7.16 -14.94
CA PRO A 70 4.01 7.00 -14.38
C PRO A 70 4.16 7.45 -12.90
N ASP A 71 3.32 8.35 -12.45
CA ASP A 71 3.25 8.89 -11.09
C ASP A 71 2.16 8.24 -10.22
N THR A 72 1.42 7.27 -10.74
CA THR A 72 0.49 6.46 -9.95
C THR A 72 1.29 5.57 -8.99
N PRO A 73 1.14 5.73 -7.66
CA PRO A 73 1.72 4.81 -6.69
C PRO A 73 0.96 3.48 -6.68
N VAL A 74 1.70 2.39 -6.77
CA VAL A 74 1.16 1.02 -6.67
C VAL A 74 1.63 0.43 -5.34
N LEU A 75 0.71 0.22 -4.42
CA LEU A 75 0.95 -0.35 -3.10
C LEU A 75 0.37 -1.76 -3.04
N LEU A 76 1.25 -2.73 -2.85
CA LEU A 76 0.85 -4.13 -2.81
C LEU A 76 1.22 -4.74 -1.47
N PHE A 77 0.21 -5.26 -0.76
CA PHE A 77 0.44 -6.06 0.43
C PHE A 77 1.14 -7.36 0.07
N CYS A 78 2.04 -7.79 0.93
CA CYS A 78 2.76 -9.04 0.74
C CYS A 78 3.35 -9.56 2.05
N GLN A 79 3.74 -10.83 2.03
CA GLN A 79 4.38 -11.52 3.13
C GLN A 79 5.41 -12.50 2.58
N HIS A 80 6.55 -12.68 3.28
CA HIS A 80 7.53 -13.67 2.86
C HIS A 80 6.95 -15.10 2.78
N PRO A 81 7.33 -15.90 1.74
CA PRO A 81 8.35 -15.61 0.71
C PRO A 81 7.85 -14.76 -0.47
N PHE A 82 6.55 -14.51 -0.59
CA PHE A 82 5.95 -13.76 -1.71
C PHE A 82 6.50 -12.33 -1.82
N THR A 83 6.85 -11.67 -0.70
CA THR A 83 7.51 -10.34 -0.71
C THR A 83 8.75 -10.32 -1.61
N SER A 84 9.59 -11.36 -1.53
CA SER A 84 10.81 -11.44 -2.35
C SER A 84 10.49 -11.62 -3.83
N LEU A 85 9.53 -12.47 -4.15
CA LEU A 85 9.07 -12.72 -5.51
C LEU A 85 8.48 -11.44 -6.13
N LEU A 86 7.54 -10.79 -5.43
CA LEU A 86 6.88 -9.58 -5.87
C LEU A 86 7.88 -8.42 -6.02
N GLY A 87 8.77 -8.23 -5.04
CA GLY A 87 9.77 -7.17 -5.07
C GLY A 87 10.74 -7.33 -6.24
N SER A 88 11.25 -8.54 -6.49
CA SER A 88 12.16 -8.83 -7.59
C SER A 88 11.50 -8.74 -8.97
N SER A 89 10.20 -8.92 -9.06
CA SER A 89 9.46 -8.89 -10.32
C SER A 89 9.45 -7.52 -11.00
N ASN A 90 9.65 -6.43 -10.24
CA ASN A 90 9.67 -5.07 -10.80
C ASN A 90 10.63 -4.13 -10.02
N LEU A 91 11.90 -4.53 -9.91
CA LEU A 91 12.93 -3.76 -9.21
C LEU A 91 13.08 -2.33 -9.74
N ARG A 92 12.85 -2.12 -11.03
CA ARG A 92 12.95 -0.79 -11.64
C ARG A 92 11.97 0.21 -11.00
N ARG A 93 10.77 -0.22 -10.64
CA ARG A 93 9.71 0.59 -10.05
C ARG A 93 9.66 0.50 -8.52
N LEU A 94 10.24 -0.53 -7.91
CA LEU A 94 10.27 -0.68 -6.45
C LEU A 94 11.06 0.47 -5.81
N ARG A 95 10.48 1.16 -4.84
CA ARG A 95 11.06 2.32 -4.17
C ARG A 95 11.37 2.06 -2.70
N TYR A 96 10.38 1.61 -1.95
CA TYR A 96 10.49 1.29 -0.53
C TYR A 96 9.33 0.41 -0.10
N ALA A 97 9.33 0.04 1.17
CA ALA A 97 8.23 -0.68 1.79
C ALA A 97 7.73 0.06 3.03
N TRP A 98 6.43 0.02 3.26
CA TRP A 98 5.85 0.15 4.57
C TRP A 98 5.80 -1.21 5.23
N VAL A 99 5.97 -1.26 6.54
CA VAL A 99 5.81 -2.46 7.36
C VAL A 99 4.61 -2.25 8.26
N TRP A 100 3.57 -3.05 8.09
CA TRP A 100 2.45 -3.06 9.03
C TRP A 100 2.77 -3.98 10.20
N GLU A 101 3.07 -3.39 11.38
CA GLU A 101 3.19 -4.10 12.64
C GLU A 101 1.80 -4.42 13.18
N LYS A 102 1.50 -5.72 13.32
CA LYS A 102 0.25 -6.22 13.88
C LYS A 102 0.28 -6.15 15.40
N THR A 103 -0.82 -5.78 16.03
CA THR A 103 -0.92 -5.82 17.50
C THR A 103 -0.96 -7.24 18.06
N GLN A 104 -1.35 -8.21 17.22
CA GLN A 104 -1.33 -9.63 17.54
C GLN A 104 -0.63 -10.41 16.43
N ALA A 105 0.39 -11.17 16.80
CA ALA A 105 1.09 -12.03 15.84
C ALA A 105 0.21 -13.25 15.47
N THR A 106 0.41 -13.78 14.27
CA THR A 106 -0.27 -14.95 13.74
C THR A 106 0.71 -16.12 13.56
N GLY A 107 0.19 -17.33 13.31
CA GLY A 107 1.04 -18.51 13.05
C GLY A 107 1.41 -19.29 14.31
N PHE A 108 0.62 -19.24 15.39
CA PHE A 108 0.87 -19.91 16.66
C PHE A 108 1.14 -21.42 16.51
N LEU A 109 0.48 -22.10 15.58
CA LEU A 109 0.69 -23.55 15.34
C LEU A 109 2.14 -23.89 14.97
N ASN A 110 2.88 -22.95 14.43
CA ASN A 110 4.28 -23.10 14.04
C ASN A 110 5.27 -22.44 15.02
N ALA A 111 4.82 -21.91 16.16
CA ALA A 111 5.63 -21.12 17.09
C ALA A 111 6.84 -21.86 17.68
N ARG A 112 6.81 -23.21 17.66
CA ARG A 112 7.94 -24.06 18.08
C ARG A 112 9.00 -24.29 16.99
N ARG A 113 8.74 -23.86 15.75
CA ARG A 113 9.61 -24.10 14.58
C ARG A 113 10.10 -22.83 13.92
N MET A 114 9.34 -21.74 14.06
CA MET A 114 9.66 -20.43 13.47
C MET A 114 9.00 -19.30 14.28
N PRO A 115 9.49 -18.07 14.17
CA PRO A 115 8.86 -16.90 14.79
C PRO A 115 7.40 -16.73 14.33
N MET A 116 6.56 -16.27 15.24
CA MET A 116 5.21 -15.84 14.89
C MET A 116 5.25 -14.61 14.00
N LYS A 117 4.35 -14.53 13.03
CA LYS A 117 4.26 -13.43 12.06
C LYS A 117 3.63 -12.21 12.70
N ALA A 118 4.45 -11.21 13.04
CA ALA A 118 4.04 -9.98 13.71
C ALA A 118 3.88 -8.80 12.75
N HIS A 119 4.20 -8.95 11.45
CA HIS A 119 4.09 -7.90 10.45
C HIS A 119 3.69 -8.43 9.07
N GLU A 120 3.31 -7.50 8.20
CA GLU A 120 3.22 -7.66 6.75
C GLU A 120 3.92 -6.49 6.09
N ASP A 121 4.44 -6.71 4.88
CA ASP A 121 5.04 -5.67 4.08
C ASP A 121 4.00 -5.07 3.13
N ILE A 122 4.20 -3.79 2.76
CA ILE A 122 3.43 -3.12 1.71
C ILE A 122 4.48 -2.49 0.79
N LEU A 123 4.74 -3.14 -0.34
CA LEU A 123 5.73 -2.68 -1.31
C LEU A 123 5.17 -1.52 -2.12
N VAL A 124 5.96 -0.47 -2.29
CA VAL A 124 5.58 0.76 -3.01
C VAL A 124 6.36 0.85 -4.31
N PHE A 125 5.63 0.92 -5.42
CA PHE A 125 6.18 0.99 -6.77
C PHE A 125 5.68 2.24 -7.49
N TYR A 126 6.56 2.93 -8.21
CA TYR A 126 6.23 4.01 -9.14
C TYR A 126 7.41 4.32 -10.07
N ASP A 127 7.14 4.97 -11.21
CA ASP A 127 8.20 5.45 -12.11
C ASP A 127 8.64 6.86 -11.77
N ARG A 128 7.70 7.79 -11.60
CA ARG A 128 7.92 9.18 -11.17
C ARG A 128 7.39 9.38 -9.76
N LEU A 129 7.90 10.38 -9.08
CA LEU A 129 7.46 10.72 -7.71
C LEU A 129 5.94 11.00 -7.70
N PRO A 130 5.15 10.23 -6.92
CA PRO A 130 3.72 10.43 -6.79
C PRO A 130 3.39 11.60 -5.86
N LYS A 131 2.10 11.92 -5.74
CA LYS A 131 1.59 12.67 -4.59
C LYS A 131 2.05 12.01 -3.29
N TYR A 132 2.44 12.81 -2.32
CA TYR A 132 2.83 12.31 -1.00
C TYR A 132 2.50 13.33 0.08
N HIS A 133 1.53 13.02 0.92
CA HIS A 133 1.08 13.82 2.05
C HIS A 133 1.58 13.17 3.35
N PRO A 134 2.74 13.61 3.90
CA PRO A 134 3.28 12.99 5.11
C PRO A 134 2.36 13.26 6.31
N ILE A 135 1.72 12.23 6.82
CA ILE A 135 0.87 12.30 8.01
C ILE A 135 1.79 12.35 9.24
N LYS A 136 2.07 13.55 9.71
CA LYS A 136 2.91 13.76 10.88
C LYS A 136 2.19 13.42 12.17
N THR A 137 2.94 12.97 13.16
CA THR A 137 2.46 12.81 14.55
C THR A 137 2.93 13.99 15.39
N ASP A 138 2.07 14.49 16.28
CA ASP A 138 2.36 15.59 17.19
C ASP A 138 2.51 15.11 18.66
N GLY A 139 2.80 16.05 19.58
CA GLY A 139 2.95 15.78 21.02
C GLY A 139 4.29 15.14 21.40
N HIS A 140 5.26 15.11 20.51
CA HIS A 140 6.60 14.62 20.79
C HIS A 140 7.43 15.64 21.59
N LYS A 141 8.45 15.16 22.30
CA LYS A 141 9.45 16.02 22.92
C LYS A 141 10.00 17.02 21.90
N ARG A 142 9.99 18.32 22.27
CA ARG A 142 10.50 19.42 21.43
C ARG A 142 11.89 19.09 20.90
N LYS A 143 12.05 19.10 19.59
CA LYS A 143 13.35 18.96 18.90
C LYS A 143 13.80 20.33 18.42
N VAL A 144 15.01 20.71 18.79
CA VAL A 144 15.68 21.93 18.34
C VAL A 144 16.91 21.52 17.54
N VAL A 145 17.01 21.95 16.30
CA VAL A 145 18.18 21.73 15.45
C VAL A 145 18.56 23.06 14.83
N MET A 146 19.77 23.50 15.13
CA MET A 146 20.30 24.76 14.60
C MET A 146 20.98 24.54 13.25
N ALA A 147 20.77 25.45 12.31
CA ALA A 147 21.38 25.40 10.97
C ALA A 147 22.91 25.26 11.00
N GLU A 148 23.55 25.93 11.93
CA GLU A 148 25.01 25.85 12.11
C GLU A 148 25.47 24.42 12.47
N HIS A 149 24.73 23.74 13.34
CA HIS A 149 25.06 22.36 13.72
C HIS A 149 24.87 21.41 12.53
N GLN A 150 23.81 21.61 11.72
CA GLN A 150 23.57 20.81 10.52
C GLN A 150 24.76 20.94 9.53
N ARG A 151 25.26 22.14 9.30
CA ARG A 151 26.42 22.38 8.40
C ARG A 151 27.68 21.65 8.87
N LYS A 152 27.92 21.59 10.19
CA LYS A 152 29.07 20.87 10.77
C LYS A 152 28.95 19.34 10.65
N CYS A 153 27.72 18.81 10.60
CA CYS A 153 27.45 17.39 10.52
C CYS A 153 27.14 16.93 9.08
N ASP A 154 27.35 17.79 8.07
CA ASP A 154 27.09 17.42 6.68
C ASP A 154 28.10 16.36 6.20
N ALA A 155 27.63 15.13 6.17
CA ALA A 155 28.39 13.96 5.69
C ALA A 155 28.23 13.86 4.15
N GLY A 156 28.74 14.81 3.40
CA GLY A 156 28.58 14.97 1.96
C GLY A 156 29.02 13.78 1.09
N GLU A 157 29.64 12.75 1.67
CA GLU A 157 29.96 11.49 0.97
C GLU A 157 28.78 10.51 0.95
N ILE A 158 27.91 10.54 1.96
CA ILE A 158 26.77 9.60 2.10
C ILE A 158 25.49 10.23 1.53
N TYR A 159 25.27 11.51 1.77
CA TYR A 159 24.11 12.26 1.31
C TYR A 159 24.52 13.35 0.35
N ARG A 160 23.69 13.62 -0.67
CA ARG A 160 23.93 14.78 -1.56
C ARG A 160 24.00 16.03 -0.71
N LYS A 161 25.02 16.87 -0.95
CA LYS A 161 25.10 18.19 -0.32
C LYS A 161 23.83 18.97 -0.59
N HIS A 162 23.27 19.55 0.45
CA HIS A 162 22.15 20.46 0.36
C HIS A 162 22.49 21.74 1.12
N ASP A 163 22.15 22.90 0.54
CA ASP A 163 22.49 24.20 1.11
C ASP A 163 21.34 24.83 1.92
N ASN A 164 20.22 24.12 2.08
CA ASN A 164 19.02 24.62 2.77
C ASN A 164 19.03 24.30 4.27
N PHE A 165 20.07 24.71 4.96
CA PHE A 165 20.12 24.59 6.42
C PHE A 165 19.27 25.70 7.07
N ARG A 166 18.26 25.31 7.83
CA ARG A 166 17.39 26.22 8.60
C ARG A 166 17.26 25.75 10.03
N ASP A 167 17.09 26.70 10.93
CA ASP A 167 16.71 26.38 12.29
C ASP A 167 15.36 25.66 12.26
N TYR A 168 15.29 24.53 12.97
CA TYR A 168 14.10 23.71 13.04
C TYR A 168 13.72 23.47 14.50
N ILE A 169 12.52 23.87 14.85
CA ILE A 169 11.92 23.65 16.16
C ILE A 169 10.55 23.02 15.96
N SER A 170 10.35 21.81 16.45
CA SER A 170 9.05 21.15 16.30
C SER A 170 8.80 20.06 17.34
N THR A 171 7.53 19.87 17.67
CA THR A 171 6.98 18.72 18.40
C THR A 171 6.44 17.65 17.46
N GLU A 172 6.32 17.97 16.16
CA GLU A 172 5.88 17.03 15.13
C GLU A 172 7.02 16.10 14.69
N ARG A 173 6.65 14.91 14.21
CA ARG A 173 7.56 13.96 13.55
C ARG A 173 6.97 13.46 12.26
N TYR A 174 7.83 13.33 11.26
CA TYR A 174 7.49 12.66 10.00
C TYR A 174 7.18 11.19 10.24
N PRO A 175 6.33 10.57 9.40
CA PRO A 175 6.02 9.16 9.49
C PRO A 175 7.28 8.30 9.35
N ARG A 176 7.26 7.17 10.02
CA ARG A 176 8.29 6.12 9.90
C ARG A 176 7.73 4.98 9.10
N SER A 177 8.60 4.22 8.43
CA SER A 177 8.20 3.10 7.57
C SER A 177 7.48 1.95 8.29
N VAL A 178 7.49 1.91 9.63
CA VAL A 178 6.76 0.91 10.43
C VAL A 178 5.52 1.56 11.01
N LEU A 179 4.36 1.02 10.63
CA LEU A 179 3.03 1.48 11.02
C LEU A 179 2.37 0.43 11.92
N LYS A 180 1.84 0.85 13.06
CA LYS A 180 1.17 -0.06 14.01
C LYS A 180 -0.34 0.14 13.97
N PHE A 181 -1.05 -0.87 13.48
CA PHE A 181 -2.51 -0.89 13.42
C PHE A 181 -3.08 -2.20 13.96
N LYS A 182 -4.22 -2.11 14.64
CA LYS A 182 -4.98 -3.29 15.08
C LYS A 182 -5.60 -3.98 13.87
N THR A 183 -5.76 -5.31 13.97
CA THR A 183 -6.56 -6.06 13.00
C THR A 183 -8.04 -5.92 13.31
N ASP A 184 -8.89 -5.72 12.30
CA ASP A 184 -10.35 -5.56 12.47
C ASP A 184 -11.09 -6.89 12.68
N LYS A 185 -10.39 -8.03 12.65
CA LYS A 185 -10.96 -9.38 12.82
C LYS A 185 -11.76 -9.57 14.11
N GLN A 186 -11.53 -8.72 15.12
CA GLN A 186 -12.25 -8.79 16.39
C GLN A 186 -13.62 -8.10 16.37
N LEU A 187 -13.85 -7.22 15.38
CA LEU A 187 -15.09 -6.43 15.28
C LEU A 187 -16.08 -7.04 14.28
N SER A 188 -15.60 -7.55 13.16
CA SER A 188 -16.42 -8.26 12.17
C SER A 188 -15.52 -9.15 11.31
N CYS A 189 -15.66 -10.48 11.42
CA CYS A 189 -14.90 -11.41 10.59
C CYS A 189 -15.64 -11.65 9.25
N LEU A 190 -15.64 -10.66 8.37
CA LEU A 190 -16.25 -10.80 7.03
C LEU A 190 -15.34 -11.58 6.08
N HIS A 191 -14.03 -11.51 6.26
CA HIS A 191 -13.05 -12.25 5.47
C HIS A 191 -11.84 -12.66 6.32
N ALA A 192 -11.29 -13.85 6.05
CA ALA A 192 -10.18 -14.42 6.83
C ALA A 192 -8.90 -13.56 6.82
N THR A 193 -8.68 -12.80 5.74
CA THR A 193 -7.49 -11.96 5.52
C THR A 193 -7.80 -10.47 5.46
N GLN A 194 -8.95 -10.02 6.03
CA GLN A 194 -9.36 -8.62 6.03
C GLN A 194 -8.25 -7.70 6.54
N LYS A 195 -7.94 -6.66 5.75
CA LYS A 195 -7.00 -5.60 6.14
C LYS A 195 -7.70 -4.55 7.02
N PRO A 196 -6.99 -3.93 7.98
CA PRO A 196 -7.56 -2.89 8.82
C PRO A 196 -7.96 -1.66 8.00
N VAL A 197 -9.22 -1.21 8.13
CA VAL A 197 -9.72 -0.02 7.46
C VAL A 197 -8.84 1.20 7.80
N ALA A 198 -8.48 1.38 9.07
CA ALA A 198 -7.64 2.50 9.50
C ALA A 198 -6.23 2.51 8.86
N LEU A 199 -5.65 1.36 8.56
CA LEU A 199 -4.39 1.27 7.82
C LEU A 199 -4.59 1.69 6.36
N LEU A 200 -5.66 1.21 5.73
CA LEU A 200 -5.99 1.55 4.35
C LEU A 200 -6.27 3.05 4.20
N GLU A 201 -7.04 3.65 5.11
CA GLU A 201 -7.27 5.11 5.17
C GLU A 201 -5.96 5.89 5.29
N TYR A 202 -5.06 5.45 6.16
CA TYR A 202 -3.75 6.09 6.33
C TYR A 202 -2.95 6.09 5.02
N LEU A 203 -2.93 4.95 4.31
CA LEU A 203 -2.22 4.82 3.03
C LEU A 203 -2.89 5.67 1.93
N ILE A 204 -4.23 5.63 1.83
CA ILE A 204 -4.99 6.42 0.86
C ILE A 204 -4.71 7.91 1.07
N ARG A 205 -4.88 8.43 2.28
CA ARG A 205 -4.61 9.85 2.61
C ARG A 205 -3.15 10.25 2.41
N THR A 206 -2.21 9.29 2.41
CA THR A 206 -0.80 9.56 2.16
C THR A 206 -0.52 9.82 0.68
N TYR A 207 -1.28 9.20 -0.24
CA TYR A 207 -0.93 9.19 -1.66
C TYR A 207 -2.00 9.79 -2.58
N THR A 208 -3.15 10.19 -2.05
CA THR A 208 -4.27 10.72 -2.84
C THR A 208 -4.81 12.03 -2.28
N ASP A 209 -5.50 12.76 -3.13
CA ASP A 209 -6.37 13.87 -2.78
C ASP A 209 -7.85 13.40 -2.82
N GLU A 210 -8.76 14.20 -2.27
CA GLU A 210 -10.19 13.95 -2.40
C GLU A 210 -10.62 13.97 -3.89
N GLY A 211 -11.39 12.96 -4.29
CA GLY A 211 -11.82 12.76 -5.67
C GLY A 211 -10.89 11.95 -6.55
N ASP A 212 -9.69 11.58 -6.08
CA ASP A 212 -8.79 10.68 -6.79
C ASP A 212 -9.35 9.24 -6.84
N ILE A 213 -9.03 8.52 -7.92
CA ILE A 213 -9.48 7.14 -8.14
C ILE A 213 -8.50 6.16 -7.50
N VAL A 214 -8.97 5.41 -6.50
CA VAL A 214 -8.23 4.31 -5.87
C VAL A 214 -8.72 2.98 -6.44
N LEU A 215 -7.80 2.20 -7.00
CA LEU A 215 -8.05 0.88 -7.56
C LEU A 215 -7.60 -0.23 -6.62
N ASP A 216 -8.51 -1.18 -6.35
CA ASP A 216 -8.18 -2.45 -5.67
C ASP A 216 -8.64 -3.62 -6.53
N PHE A 217 -7.71 -4.37 -7.10
CA PHE A 217 -8.00 -5.49 -8.01
C PHE A 217 -8.15 -6.85 -7.28
N ALA A 218 -8.05 -6.86 -5.96
CA ALA A 218 -8.24 -8.04 -5.13
C ALA A 218 -8.99 -7.68 -3.83
N MET A 219 -10.13 -7.01 -3.95
CA MET A 219 -10.83 -6.27 -2.89
C MET A 219 -11.26 -7.11 -1.67
N GLY A 220 -11.36 -8.43 -1.79
CA GLY A 220 -11.78 -9.31 -0.70
C GLY A 220 -13.12 -8.90 -0.08
N SER A 221 -13.10 -8.44 1.19
CA SER A 221 -14.28 -7.95 1.91
C SER A 221 -14.67 -6.50 1.59
N GLY A 222 -13.99 -5.82 0.68
CA GLY A 222 -14.26 -4.42 0.35
C GLY A 222 -13.72 -3.40 1.36
N SER A 223 -12.75 -3.76 2.19
CA SER A 223 -12.17 -2.85 3.20
C SER A 223 -11.59 -1.57 2.58
N THR A 224 -11.01 -1.66 1.36
CA THR A 224 -10.50 -0.51 0.62
C THR A 224 -11.63 0.46 0.24
N ALA A 225 -12.78 -0.04 -0.22
CA ALA A 225 -13.94 0.80 -0.52
C ALA A 225 -14.49 1.53 0.72
N VAL A 226 -14.51 0.84 1.88
CA VAL A 226 -14.88 1.47 3.16
C VAL A 226 -13.89 2.57 3.53
N ALA A 227 -12.58 2.32 3.38
CA ALA A 227 -11.53 3.28 3.68
C ALA A 227 -11.57 4.52 2.77
N CYS A 228 -11.93 4.35 1.50
CA CYS A 228 -12.11 5.48 0.57
C CYS A 228 -13.31 6.37 0.92
N ARG A 229 -14.35 5.79 1.55
CA ARG A 229 -15.56 6.52 1.92
C ARG A 229 -15.39 7.41 3.16
N ASN A 230 -14.50 7.04 4.08
CA ASN A 230 -14.25 7.75 5.35
C ASN A 230 -13.39 9.00 5.14
#